data_b78c9954c4d18ff466381930bde6aca1
#
_entry.id   b78c9954c4d18ff466381930bde6aca1
#
_cell.length_a   1.000
_cell.length_b   1.000
_cell.length_c   1.000
_cell.angle_alpha   90.00
_cell.angle_beta   90.00
_cell.angle_gamma   90.00
#
_symmetry.space_group_name_H-M   'P 1'
#
loop_
_entity.id
_entity.type
_entity.pdbx_description
1 polymer ?
#
loop_
_entity_poly.entity_id
_entity_poly.type
_entity_poly.pdbx_seq_one_letter_code
_entity_poly.pdbx_strand_id
1 'polypeptide(L)'
;MAKRSQRPTAVGDVLAAVHRAQAPAQLPYRGGEWPILDYDHLALSANVDLFVEWMPQRDLNMRMNEQTRLRWERVRENLVGMAEHFPRALILRDTHAENFIWLPQRGGLQRVGLLDFQDAVLGWGEWDMSMLLHDARRDVSRD
;
A
#
# COMPACT_ATOMS: atom_id res chain seq x y z
N MET A 1 22.38 2.73 22.16
CA MET A 1 22.28 2.61 20.70
C MET A 1 21.40 1.42 20.38
N ALA A 2 20.12 1.62 20.02
CA ALA A 2 19.26 0.53 19.54
C ALA A 2 19.83 0.03 18.20
N LYS A 3 20.05 -1.27 18.09
CA LYS A 3 20.65 -1.89 16.90
C LYS A 3 19.80 -1.53 15.68
N ARG A 4 20.45 -1.08 14.61
CA ARG A 4 19.84 -0.68 13.33
C ARG A 4 18.90 -1.76 12.74
N SER A 5 19.10 -3.03 13.08
CA SER A 5 18.32 -4.20 12.68
C SER A 5 16.93 -4.34 13.34
N GLN A 6 16.61 -3.58 14.40
CA GLN A 6 15.32 -3.70 15.09
C GLN A 6 14.22 -2.79 14.49
N ARG A 7 14.57 -1.83 13.64
CA ARG A 7 13.60 -0.86 13.08
C ARG A 7 12.70 -1.47 12.00
N PRO A 8 13.22 -2.20 11.01
CA PRO A 8 12.37 -2.82 9.99
C PRO A 8 11.37 -3.81 10.59
N THR A 9 11.81 -4.64 11.54
CA THR A 9 10.92 -5.59 12.25
C THR A 9 9.79 -4.85 12.98
N ALA A 10 10.10 -3.73 13.66
CA ALA A 10 9.09 -2.98 14.40
C ALA A 10 8.02 -2.35 13.48
N VAL A 11 8.39 -1.90 12.27
CA VAL A 11 7.42 -1.42 11.27
C VAL A 11 6.54 -2.56 10.78
N GLY A 12 7.12 -3.70 10.44
CA GLY A 12 6.38 -4.91 10.06
C GLY A 12 5.40 -5.37 11.16
N ASP A 13 5.81 -5.31 12.43
CA ASP A 13 4.95 -5.64 13.57
C ASP A 13 3.74 -4.70 13.67
N VAL A 14 3.94 -3.40 13.41
CA VAL A 14 2.86 -2.41 13.42
C VAL A 14 1.91 -2.64 12.25
N LEU A 15 2.41 -2.84 11.03
CA LEU A 15 1.56 -3.17 9.87
C LEU A 15 0.77 -4.44 10.12
N ALA A 16 1.41 -5.49 10.63
CA ALA A 16 0.73 -6.72 10.98
C ALA A 16 -0.36 -6.54 12.06
N ALA A 17 -0.17 -5.60 12.99
CA ALA A 17 -1.20 -5.27 13.97
C ALA A 17 -2.36 -4.51 13.34
N VAL A 18 -2.10 -3.56 12.44
CA VAL A 18 -3.12 -2.82 11.67
C VAL A 18 -3.94 -3.80 10.81
N HIS A 19 -3.28 -4.68 10.06
CA HIS A 19 -3.96 -5.64 9.18
C HIS A 19 -4.79 -6.69 9.94
N ARG A 20 -4.43 -7.01 11.19
CA ARG A 20 -5.24 -7.89 12.04
C ARG A 20 -6.39 -7.20 12.77
N ALA A 21 -6.36 -5.88 12.84
CA ALA A 21 -7.45 -5.13 13.44
C ALA A 21 -8.72 -5.24 12.59
N GLN A 22 -9.86 -5.39 13.24
CA GLN A 22 -11.13 -5.32 12.54
C GLN A 22 -11.34 -3.88 12.07
N ALA A 23 -11.38 -3.68 10.76
CA ALA A 23 -11.66 -2.38 10.19
C ALA A 23 -13.09 -1.97 10.53
N PRO A 24 -13.34 -0.75 11.06
CA PRO A 24 -14.68 -0.24 11.22
C PRO A 24 -15.28 0.06 9.85
N ALA A 25 -16.60 -0.04 9.73
CA ALA A 25 -17.30 0.33 8.49
C ALA A 25 -17.17 1.85 8.20
N GLN A 26 -17.06 2.65 9.26
CA GLN A 26 -17.01 4.10 9.19
C GLN A 26 -16.27 4.67 10.41
N LEU A 27 -15.74 5.87 10.26
CA LEU A 27 -15.05 6.62 11.30
C LEU A 27 -15.83 7.90 11.65
N PRO A 28 -15.91 8.28 12.93
CA PRO A 28 -16.54 9.53 13.33
C PRO A 28 -15.67 10.73 12.89
N TYR A 29 -16.31 11.78 12.41
CA TYR A 29 -15.68 13.08 12.17
C TYR A 29 -16.63 14.22 12.59
N ARG A 30 -16.18 15.48 12.55
CA ARG A 30 -16.98 16.63 13.04
C ARG A 30 -18.36 16.82 12.39
N GLY A 31 -18.56 16.31 11.18
CA GLY A 31 -19.81 16.46 10.42
C GLY A 31 -20.69 15.18 10.42
N GLY A 32 -20.28 14.13 11.12
CA GLY A 32 -20.99 12.85 11.12
C GLY A 32 -20.07 11.64 11.07
N GLU A 33 -20.28 10.75 10.12
CA GLU A 33 -19.50 9.52 9.93
C GLU A 33 -18.94 9.45 8.51
N TRP A 34 -17.69 9.04 8.40
CA TRP A 34 -17.02 8.86 7.12
C TRP A 34 -16.79 7.36 6.86
N PRO A 35 -17.29 6.81 5.74
CA PRO A 35 -17.10 5.40 5.43
C PRO A 35 -15.63 5.11 5.13
N ILE A 36 -15.15 3.95 5.58
CA ILE A 36 -13.89 3.38 5.09
C ILE A 36 -14.17 2.86 3.68
N LEU A 37 -13.50 3.44 2.71
CA LEU A 37 -13.68 3.08 1.30
C LEU A 37 -13.10 1.69 1.03
N ASP A 38 -13.67 1.02 0.04
CA ASP A 38 -13.18 -0.27 -0.45
C ASP A 38 -12.19 -0.04 -1.60
N TYR A 39 -10.97 -0.54 -1.45
CA TYR A 39 -9.99 -0.62 -2.52
C TYR A 39 -10.25 -1.92 -3.29
N ASP A 40 -11.29 -1.88 -4.09
CA ASP A 40 -11.84 -3.02 -4.80
C ASP A 40 -11.09 -3.34 -6.10
N HIS A 41 -11.61 -4.28 -6.87
CA HIS A 41 -11.09 -4.67 -8.19
C HIS A 41 -10.96 -3.46 -9.13
N LEU A 42 -11.96 -2.57 -9.15
CA LEU A 42 -11.95 -1.39 -10.03
C LEU A 42 -10.86 -0.41 -9.62
N ALA A 43 -10.74 -0.11 -8.33
CA ALA A 43 -9.72 0.78 -7.80
C ALA A 43 -8.31 0.25 -8.04
N LEU A 44 -8.09 -1.07 -7.81
CA LEU A 44 -6.81 -1.71 -8.08
C LEU A 44 -6.48 -1.72 -9.57
N SER A 45 -7.44 -2.01 -10.44
CA SER A 45 -7.28 -1.98 -11.90
C SER A 45 -6.88 -0.58 -12.37
N ALA A 46 -7.56 0.45 -11.90
CA ALA A 46 -7.25 1.84 -12.23
C ALA A 46 -5.82 2.23 -11.80
N ASN A 47 -5.38 1.76 -10.63
CA ASN A 47 -4.03 2.04 -10.15
C ASN A 47 -2.96 1.34 -11.01
N VAL A 48 -3.19 0.08 -11.36
CA VAL A 48 -2.27 -0.67 -12.24
C VAL A 48 -2.20 -0.05 -13.64
N ASP A 49 -3.31 0.49 -14.15
CA ASP A 49 -3.37 1.15 -15.45
C ASP A 49 -2.54 2.44 -15.53
N LEU A 50 -2.26 3.09 -14.38
CA LEU A 50 -1.35 4.25 -14.35
C LEU A 50 0.00 3.96 -15.00
N PHE A 51 0.50 2.73 -14.91
CA PHE A 51 1.74 2.34 -15.56
C PHE A 51 1.69 2.56 -17.08
N VAL A 52 0.63 2.08 -17.72
CA VAL A 52 0.49 2.18 -19.20
C VAL A 52 0.02 3.54 -19.66
N GLU A 53 -0.57 4.33 -18.79
CA GLU A 53 -0.96 5.71 -19.09
C GLU A 53 0.24 6.68 -19.03
N TRP A 54 1.14 6.48 -18.06
CA TRP A 54 2.25 7.40 -17.81
C TRP A 54 3.54 7.04 -18.56
N MET A 55 3.84 5.75 -18.74
CA MET A 55 5.07 5.32 -19.42
C MET A 55 5.19 5.85 -20.85
N PRO A 56 4.12 5.85 -21.71
CA PRO A 56 4.21 6.40 -23.06
C PRO A 56 4.43 7.91 -23.11
N GLN A 57 4.19 8.62 -22.01
CA GLN A 57 4.48 10.06 -21.94
C GLN A 57 5.99 10.33 -21.76
N ARG A 58 6.72 9.39 -21.16
CA ARG A 58 8.17 9.48 -20.99
C ARG A 58 8.95 8.91 -22.17
N ASP A 59 8.43 7.86 -22.78
CA ASP A 59 9.04 7.20 -23.94
C ASP A 59 7.99 6.88 -25.00
N LEU A 60 8.04 7.62 -26.13
CA LEU A 60 7.10 7.47 -27.24
C LEU A 60 7.15 6.08 -27.89
N ASN A 61 8.24 5.33 -27.72
CA ASN A 61 8.35 3.96 -28.24
C ASN A 61 7.48 2.98 -27.44
N MET A 62 7.01 3.38 -26.25
CA MET A 62 6.13 2.57 -25.40
C MET A 62 4.64 2.81 -25.67
N ARG A 63 4.28 3.54 -26.73
CA ARG A 63 2.88 3.69 -27.12
C ARG A 63 2.28 2.34 -27.52
N MET A 64 1.21 2.00 -26.86
CA MET A 64 0.50 0.75 -27.13
C MET A 64 -0.42 0.93 -28.34
N ASN A 65 -0.32 0.00 -29.30
CA ASN A 65 -1.36 -0.22 -30.29
C ASN A 65 -2.53 -1.00 -29.66
N GLU A 66 -3.63 -1.13 -30.40
CA GLU A 66 -4.84 -1.82 -29.92
C GLU A 66 -4.55 -3.27 -29.47
N GLN A 67 -3.75 -4.02 -30.23
CA GLN A 67 -3.41 -5.40 -29.88
C GLN A 67 -2.62 -5.49 -28.57
N THR A 68 -1.71 -4.56 -28.35
CA THR A 68 -0.93 -4.48 -27.09
C THR A 68 -1.82 -4.10 -25.92
N ARG A 69 -2.79 -3.19 -26.15
CA ARG A 69 -3.78 -2.81 -25.14
C ARG A 69 -4.64 -4.00 -24.70
N LEU A 70 -5.14 -4.78 -25.64
CA LEU A 70 -5.93 -5.99 -25.34
C LEU A 70 -5.10 -7.07 -24.59
N ARG A 71 -3.80 -7.15 -24.86
CA ARG A 71 -2.90 -8.03 -24.09
C ARG A 71 -2.70 -7.50 -22.67
N TRP A 72 -2.51 -6.19 -22.53
CA TRP A 72 -2.41 -5.55 -21.22
C TRP A 72 -3.66 -5.79 -20.37
N GLU A 73 -4.84 -5.56 -20.91
CA GLU A 73 -6.11 -5.77 -20.22
C GLU A 73 -6.20 -7.21 -19.64
N ARG A 74 -5.80 -8.22 -20.42
CA ARG A 74 -5.76 -9.61 -19.94
C ARG A 74 -4.73 -9.83 -18.84
N VAL A 75 -3.55 -9.22 -18.95
CA VAL A 75 -2.52 -9.31 -17.90
C VAL A 75 -3.01 -8.63 -16.63
N ARG A 76 -3.57 -7.44 -16.76
CA ARG A 76 -4.15 -6.69 -15.64
C ARG A 76 -5.24 -7.51 -14.93
N GLU A 77 -6.22 -8.04 -15.65
CA GLU A 77 -7.29 -8.86 -15.07
C GLU A 77 -6.73 -10.08 -14.31
N ASN A 78 -5.72 -10.74 -14.86
CA ASN A 78 -5.08 -11.85 -14.18
C ASN A 78 -4.36 -11.40 -12.90
N LEU A 79 -3.62 -10.30 -12.94
CA LEU A 79 -2.90 -9.77 -11.78
C LEU A 79 -3.85 -9.32 -10.67
N VAL A 80 -4.90 -8.58 -11.04
CA VAL A 80 -5.91 -8.10 -10.09
C VAL A 80 -6.69 -9.27 -9.51
N GLY A 81 -7.09 -10.25 -10.34
CA GLY A 81 -7.77 -11.45 -9.89
C GLY A 81 -6.93 -12.31 -8.93
N MET A 82 -5.60 -12.28 -9.04
CA MET A 82 -4.72 -12.94 -8.05
C MET A 82 -4.82 -12.28 -6.67
N ALA A 83 -4.98 -10.96 -6.61
CA ALA A 83 -5.11 -10.24 -5.34
C ALA A 83 -6.38 -10.66 -4.56
N GLU A 84 -7.45 -11.02 -5.24
CA GLU A 84 -8.72 -11.45 -4.62
C GLU A 84 -8.61 -12.71 -3.77
N HIS A 85 -7.53 -13.48 -3.94
CA HIS A 85 -7.26 -14.67 -3.13
C HIS A 85 -6.64 -14.35 -1.77
N PHE A 86 -6.21 -13.12 -1.53
CA PHE A 86 -5.62 -12.69 -0.27
C PHE A 86 -6.69 -12.13 0.68
N PRO A 87 -6.46 -12.22 2.01
CA PRO A 87 -7.40 -11.68 2.98
C PRO A 87 -7.49 -10.17 2.92
N ARG A 88 -8.69 -9.65 3.13
CA ARG A 88 -8.93 -8.21 3.21
C ARG A 88 -8.53 -7.67 4.57
N ALA A 89 -7.94 -6.48 4.59
CA ALA A 89 -7.49 -5.80 5.78
C ALA A 89 -7.62 -4.29 5.64
N LEU A 90 -7.56 -3.56 6.75
CA LEU A 90 -7.33 -2.12 6.71
C LEU A 90 -5.90 -1.89 6.23
N ILE A 91 -5.73 -1.21 5.11
CA ILE A 91 -4.42 -0.85 4.55
C ILE A 91 -4.21 0.66 4.59
N LEU A 92 -2.96 1.08 4.76
CA LEU A 92 -2.58 2.48 4.86
C LEU A 92 -2.31 3.11 3.48
N ARG A 93 -2.10 2.29 2.46
CA ARG A 93 -1.80 2.63 1.07
C ARG A 93 -0.43 3.24 0.82
N ASP A 94 -0.03 4.26 1.56
CA ASP A 94 1.24 4.96 1.35
C ASP A 94 2.26 4.64 2.45
N THR A 95 2.64 3.37 2.55
CA THR A 95 3.51 2.82 3.60
C THR A 95 5.00 2.91 3.25
N HIS A 96 5.48 4.08 2.88
CA HIS A 96 6.90 4.32 2.67
C HIS A 96 7.61 4.82 3.94
N ALA A 97 8.94 4.76 3.95
CA ALA A 97 9.74 5.01 5.15
C ALA A 97 9.57 6.40 5.78
N GLU A 98 9.14 7.42 5.02
CA GLU A 98 8.93 8.79 5.52
C GLU A 98 7.64 8.93 6.31
N ASN A 99 6.69 7.98 6.16
CA ASN A 99 5.44 7.95 6.91
C ASN A 99 5.55 7.19 8.23
N PHE A 100 6.77 6.80 8.65
CA PHE A 100 7.03 6.15 9.92
C PHE A 100 7.94 6.98 10.81
N ILE A 101 7.49 7.31 12.03
CA ILE A 101 8.29 8.02 13.04
C ILE A 101 8.84 7.02 14.05
N TRP A 102 10.16 7.00 14.23
CA TRP A 102 10.79 6.21 15.28
C TRP A 102 10.77 6.92 16.63
N LEU A 103 10.12 6.32 17.61
CA LEU A 103 9.93 6.84 18.97
C LEU A 103 10.69 5.95 19.99
N PRO A 104 12.00 6.14 20.17
CA PRO A 104 12.87 5.20 20.90
C PRO A 104 12.53 5.07 22.39
N GLN A 105 11.86 6.06 22.97
CA GLN A 105 11.48 6.08 24.39
C GLN A 105 10.22 5.24 24.67
N ARG A 106 9.48 4.81 23.63
CA ARG A 106 8.27 4.00 23.77
C ARG A 106 8.59 2.52 23.63
N GLY A 107 7.69 1.65 24.13
CA GLY A 107 7.82 0.20 24.06
C GLY A 107 6.90 -0.45 23.04
N GLY A 108 7.24 -1.65 22.58
CA GLY A 108 6.41 -2.47 21.68
C GLY A 108 6.02 -1.71 20.40
N LEU A 109 4.77 -1.86 19.97
CA LEU A 109 4.24 -1.20 18.77
C LEU A 109 4.27 0.32 18.85
N GLN A 110 4.17 0.90 20.03
CA GLN A 110 4.20 2.35 20.22
C GLN A 110 5.54 3.01 19.85
N ARG A 111 6.58 2.21 19.58
CA ARG A 111 7.87 2.72 19.06
C ARG A 111 7.78 3.28 17.65
N VAL A 112 6.74 2.95 16.92
CA VAL A 112 6.52 3.44 15.56
C VAL A 112 5.27 4.30 15.56
N GLY A 113 5.41 5.56 15.23
CA GLY A 113 4.30 6.46 14.91
C GLY A 113 3.98 6.35 13.43
N LEU A 114 2.70 6.39 13.10
CA LEU A 114 2.21 6.40 11.72
C LEU A 114 1.81 7.83 11.34
N LEU A 115 2.23 8.24 10.17
CA LEU A 115 1.80 9.47 9.50
C LEU A 115 0.98 9.11 8.27
N ASP A 116 0.26 10.09 7.75
CA ASP A 116 -0.45 10.04 6.45
C ASP A 116 -1.42 8.84 6.32
N PHE A 117 -2.08 8.51 7.43
CA PHE A 117 -3.00 7.36 7.52
C PHE A 117 -4.45 7.70 7.13
N GLN A 118 -4.75 8.95 6.77
CA GLN A 118 -6.10 9.40 6.40
C GLN A 118 -6.60 8.78 5.07
N ASP A 119 -5.68 8.26 4.25
CA ASP A 119 -5.99 7.57 3.00
C ASP A 119 -6.20 6.06 3.18
N ALA A 120 -6.28 5.61 4.44
CA ALA A 120 -6.51 4.20 4.75
C ALA A 120 -7.85 3.72 4.18
N VAL A 121 -7.83 2.50 3.63
CA VAL A 121 -8.99 1.86 2.98
C VAL A 121 -9.05 0.37 3.34
N LEU A 122 -10.16 -0.28 3.03
CA LEU A 122 -10.23 -1.74 3.08
C LEU A 122 -9.63 -2.33 1.80
N GLY A 123 -8.51 -3.03 1.92
CA GLY A 123 -7.77 -3.57 0.78
C GLY A 123 -7.05 -4.87 1.12
N TRP A 124 -5.97 -5.16 0.43
CA TRP A 124 -5.12 -6.33 0.65
C TRP A 124 -3.82 -5.91 1.35
N GLY A 125 -3.51 -6.55 2.49
CA GLY A 125 -2.37 -6.18 3.33
C GLY A 125 -1.01 -6.26 2.62
N GLU A 126 -0.91 -7.08 1.59
CA GLU A 126 0.25 -7.23 0.72
C GLU A 126 0.61 -5.92 0.01
N TRP A 127 -0.36 -5.04 -0.22
CA TRP A 127 -0.12 -3.71 -0.77
C TRP A 127 0.83 -2.91 0.11
N ASP A 128 0.53 -2.79 1.40
CA ASP A 128 1.36 -2.05 2.35
C ASP A 128 2.78 -2.61 2.45
N MET A 129 2.89 -3.94 2.45
CA MET A 129 4.19 -4.61 2.46
C MET A 129 4.97 -4.35 1.18
N SER A 130 4.31 -4.36 0.03
CA SER A 130 4.93 -4.07 -1.26
C SER A 130 5.44 -2.63 -1.30
N MET A 131 4.65 -1.67 -0.86
CA MET A 131 5.05 -0.25 -0.79
C MET A 131 6.25 -0.02 0.13
N LEU A 132 6.29 -0.72 1.28
CA LEU A 132 7.41 -0.63 2.22
C LEU A 132 8.71 -1.23 1.66
N LEU A 133 8.62 -2.40 1.00
CA LEU A 133 9.78 -3.16 0.51
C LEU A 133 10.34 -2.60 -0.81
N HIS A 134 9.51 -1.93 -1.60
CA HIS A 134 9.88 -1.35 -2.90
C HIS A 134 9.84 0.18 -2.87
N ASP A 135 10.14 0.79 -1.71
CA ASP A 135 10.16 2.25 -1.56
C ASP A 135 11.13 2.88 -2.55
N ALA A 136 10.59 3.49 -3.61
CA ALA A 136 11.37 4.13 -4.67
C ALA A 136 12.21 5.33 -4.19
N ARG A 137 12.00 5.81 -2.97
CA ARG A 137 12.71 6.93 -2.36
C ARG A 137 13.98 6.49 -1.63
N ARG A 138 14.17 5.18 -1.41
CA ARG A 138 15.29 4.62 -0.64
C ARG A 138 15.79 3.31 -1.22
N ASP A 139 17.11 3.13 -1.18
CA ASP A 139 17.71 1.82 -1.37
C ASP A 139 17.44 0.97 -0.11
N VAL A 140 16.60 -0.04 -0.25
CA VAL A 140 16.39 -1.05 0.79
C VAL A 140 17.45 -2.13 0.58
N SER A 141 18.38 -2.29 1.54
CA SER A 141 19.38 -3.36 1.46
C SER A 141 18.68 -4.72 1.54
N ARG A 142 19.23 -5.69 0.83
CA ARG A 142 18.74 -7.09 0.87
C ARG A 142 19.33 -7.91 2.03
N ASP A 143 20.12 -7.26 2.91
CA ASP A 143 20.82 -7.86 4.04
C ASP A 143 20.00 -7.75 5.33
#